data_7d00c1fd20a3b41968f4f24c38d1b06d
#
_entry.id   7d00c1fd20a3b41968f4f24c38d1b06d
#
_cell.length_a   1.000
_cell.length_b   1.000
_cell.length_c   1.000
_cell.angle_alpha   90.00
_cell.angle_beta   90.00
_cell.angle_gamma   90.00
#
_symmetry.space_group_name_H-M   'P 1'
#
loop_
_entity.id
_entity.type
_entity.pdbx_description
1 polymer ?
#
loop_
_entity_poly.entity_id
_entity_poly.type
_entity_poly.pdbx_seq_one_letter_code
_entity_poly.pdbx_strand_id
1 'polypeptide(L)'
;LRTRDYIEKRYHAHKFIAYFQNFTNTFLPLEAFRSYIEEASRVPDIVEIAVSTRPDCIRDDYLDVLHTVREKTGLQTVNYHTLKQISRGHSLAEFIDAVLHINKYSFDICTHVILNLPGDDLDDSIETAKILSALPVQIEKAHSLYIAKNTKLCEAYENGTISLCKKEEYLNRLILFLEYLRPDIAIERLFSRIPEKDAVFCNWDTSWWKLRDELFEIMAERQSYQGKAFHYLNGSALRMLKQ
;
A
#
# COMPACT_ATOMS: atom_id res chain seq x y z
N LEU A 1 4.02 15.81 19.86
CA LEU A 1 5.04 15.76 20.92
C LEU A 1 4.91 14.52 21.79
N ARG A 2 3.74 14.20 22.42
CA ARG A 2 3.58 12.99 23.27
C ARG A 2 3.93 11.67 22.57
N THR A 3 3.57 11.52 21.30
CA THR A 3 3.88 10.32 20.51
C THR A 3 5.38 10.22 20.23
N ARG A 4 6.04 11.33 19.95
CA ARG A 4 7.49 11.40 19.75
C ARG A 4 8.24 10.91 20.98
N ASP A 5 7.94 11.47 22.16
CA ASP A 5 8.61 11.10 23.43
C ASP A 5 8.43 9.60 23.74
N TYR A 6 7.25 9.05 23.43
CA TYR A 6 6.99 7.62 23.56
C TYR A 6 7.84 6.77 22.62
N ILE A 7 7.91 7.15 21.32
CA ILE A 7 8.69 6.44 20.31
C ILE A 7 10.19 6.51 20.62
N GLU A 8 10.69 7.69 21.00
CA GLU A 8 12.08 7.88 21.38
C GLU A 8 12.48 6.97 22.55
N LYS A 9 11.68 6.95 23.61
CA LYS A 9 11.94 6.11 24.80
C LYS A 9 11.85 4.61 24.51
N ARG A 10 10.91 4.19 23.65
CA ARG A 10 10.65 2.76 23.39
C ARG A 10 11.59 2.18 22.33
N TYR A 11 11.94 2.95 21.31
CA TYR A 11 12.67 2.47 20.13
C TYR A 11 14.05 3.11 19.98
N HIS A 12 14.45 4.01 20.88
CA HIS A 12 15.69 4.78 20.81
C HIS A 12 15.85 5.53 19.48
N ALA A 13 14.73 6.03 18.93
CA ALA A 13 14.70 6.75 17.67
C ALA A 13 15.05 8.21 17.90
N HIS A 14 15.94 8.77 17.05
CA HIS A 14 16.38 10.16 17.09
C HIS A 14 15.99 10.98 15.86
N LYS A 15 15.39 10.31 14.86
CA LYS A 15 14.84 10.93 13.65
C LYS A 15 13.45 10.40 13.41
N PHE A 16 12.54 11.21 12.92
CA PHE A 16 11.13 10.88 12.83
C PHE A 16 10.57 11.24 11.46
N ILE A 17 9.54 10.49 11.05
CA ILE A 17 8.71 10.80 9.89
C ILE A 17 7.39 11.37 10.42
N ALA A 18 7.00 12.56 9.98
CA ALA A 18 5.67 13.09 10.24
C ALA A 18 4.68 12.46 9.25
N TYR A 19 3.84 11.53 9.73
CA TYR A 19 2.91 10.80 8.89
C TYR A 19 1.47 11.30 9.04
N PHE A 20 0.96 11.95 8.02
CA PHE A 20 -0.43 12.37 7.88
C PHE A 20 -1.25 11.20 7.33
N GLN A 21 -1.65 10.27 8.21
CA GLN A 21 -2.26 9.00 7.82
C GLN A 21 -3.79 9.07 7.70
N ASN A 22 -4.46 9.86 8.55
CA ASN A 22 -5.91 9.85 8.65
C ASN A 22 -6.56 10.61 7.50
N PHE A 23 -7.58 9.97 6.86
CA PHE A 23 -8.37 10.54 5.78
C PHE A 23 -7.56 10.85 4.51
N THR A 24 -8.18 11.61 3.60
CA THR A 24 -7.57 12.15 2.39
C THR A 24 -7.07 13.55 2.68
N ASN A 25 -5.79 13.69 2.98
CA ASN A 25 -5.23 14.97 3.45
C ASN A 25 -5.29 16.07 2.38
N THR A 26 -5.20 15.72 1.10
CA THR A 26 -5.37 16.67 -0.02
C THR A 26 -6.85 17.04 -0.29
N PHE A 27 -7.77 16.64 0.56
CA PHE A 27 -9.18 17.09 0.56
C PHE A 27 -9.40 18.27 1.52
N LEU A 28 -8.43 18.60 2.36
CA LEU A 28 -8.45 19.82 3.18
C LEU A 28 -8.41 21.07 2.29
N PRO A 29 -8.92 22.22 2.75
CA PRO A 29 -8.63 23.50 2.10
C PRO A 29 -7.11 23.71 1.98
N LEU A 30 -6.65 24.20 0.82
CA LEU A 30 -5.22 24.30 0.50
C LEU A 30 -4.41 25.04 1.57
N GLU A 31 -4.94 26.15 2.09
CA GLU A 31 -4.24 26.94 3.14
C GLU A 31 -4.12 26.17 4.46
N ALA A 32 -5.13 25.39 4.84
CA ALA A 32 -5.05 24.54 6.02
C ALA A 32 -4.00 23.43 5.83
N PHE A 33 -4.01 22.77 4.65
CA PHE A 33 -3.02 21.80 4.29
C PHE A 33 -1.60 22.38 4.33
N ARG A 34 -1.38 23.51 3.69
CA ARG A 34 -0.11 24.26 3.70
C ARG A 34 0.37 24.51 5.14
N SER A 35 -0.51 25.04 5.98
CA SER A 35 -0.18 25.36 7.38
C SER A 35 0.29 24.14 8.15
N TYR A 36 -0.40 23.00 8.01
CA TYR A 36 -0.02 21.75 8.69
C TYR A 36 1.32 21.19 8.20
N ILE A 37 1.55 21.23 6.89
CA ILE A 37 2.81 20.75 6.29
C ILE A 37 3.98 21.62 6.74
N GLU A 38 3.83 22.95 6.70
CA GLU A 38 4.86 23.87 7.17
C GLU A 38 5.11 23.76 8.68
N GLU A 39 4.07 23.55 9.50
CA GLU A 39 4.23 23.32 10.94
C GLU A 39 5.03 22.04 11.19
N ALA A 40 4.68 20.94 10.51
CA ALA A 40 5.39 19.68 10.63
C ALA A 40 6.86 19.79 10.21
N SER A 41 7.15 20.54 9.14
CA SER A 41 8.53 20.72 8.64
C SER A 41 9.44 21.50 9.59
N ARG A 42 8.86 22.33 10.47
CA ARG A 42 9.61 23.11 11.48
C ARG A 42 9.90 22.32 12.76
N VAL A 43 9.30 21.13 12.93
CA VAL A 43 9.54 20.31 14.13
C VAL A 43 10.94 19.71 14.06
N PRO A 44 11.79 19.92 15.09
CA PRO A 44 13.15 19.37 15.12
C PRO A 44 13.14 17.84 14.95
N ASP A 45 14.14 17.31 14.24
CA ASP A 45 14.36 15.89 13.98
C ASP A 45 13.29 15.21 13.09
N ILE A 46 12.35 15.95 12.52
CA ILE A 46 11.53 15.48 11.42
C ILE A 46 12.41 15.49 10.16
N VAL A 47 12.68 14.32 9.61
CA VAL A 47 13.52 14.14 8.41
C VAL A 47 12.71 13.88 7.16
N GLU A 48 11.44 13.55 7.31
CA GLU A 48 10.51 13.25 6.23
C GLU A 48 9.08 13.56 6.65
N ILE A 49 8.25 13.96 5.72
CA ILE A 49 6.80 14.07 5.87
C ILE A 49 6.16 13.08 4.90
N ALA A 50 5.28 12.22 5.37
CA ALA A 50 4.52 11.30 4.55
C ALA A 50 3.03 11.67 4.59
N VAL A 51 2.39 11.76 3.43
CA VAL A 51 0.98 12.16 3.30
C VAL A 51 0.17 11.04 2.66
N SER A 52 -0.88 10.61 3.35
CA SER A 52 -1.85 9.66 2.79
C SER A 52 -2.93 10.42 2.02
N THR A 53 -3.15 10.06 0.77
CA THR A 53 -4.17 10.67 -0.08
C THR A 53 -4.82 9.66 -1.01
N ARG A 54 -5.89 10.08 -1.67
CA ARG A 54 -6.56 9.31 -2.73
C ARG A 54 -6.08 9.81 -4.10
N PRO A 55 -5.96 8.92 -5.10
CA PRO A 55 -5.55 9.31 -6.45
C PRO A 55 -6.38 10.43 -7.06
N ASP A 56 -7.71 10.38 -6.90
CA ASP A 56 -8.65 11.39 -7.42
C ASP A 56 -8.60 12.74 -6.68
N CYS A 57 -7.75 12.87 -5.66
CA CYS A 57 -7.53 14.10 -4.89
C CYS A 57 -6.13 14.70 -5.10
N ILE A 58 -5.41 14.28 -6.11
CA ILE A 58 -4.09 14.82 -6.47
C ILE A 58 -4.25 16.02 -7.40
N ARG A 59 -3.69 17.18 -7.01
CA ARG A 59 -3.68 18.43 -7.78
C ARG A 59 -2.34 19.13 -7.63
N ASP A 60 -1.95 19.90 -8.65
CA ASP A 60 -0.68 20.62 -8.69
C ASP A 60 -0.46 21.53 -7.49
N ASP A 61 -1.48 22.27 -7.07
CA ASP A 61 -1.37 23.22 -5.95
C ASP A 61 -1.02 22.54 -4.60
N TYR A 62 -1.48 21.31 -4.38
CA TYR A 62 -1.07 20.49 -3.22
C TYR A 62 0.32 19.91 -3.41
N LEU A 63 0.66 19.48 -4.62
CA LEU A 63 2.00 18.98 -4.94
C LEU A 63 3.04 20.09 -4.82
N ASP A 64 2.72 21.33 -5.21
CA ASP A 64 3.58 22.50 -5.04
C ASP A 64 3.87 22.79 -3.55
N VAL A 65 2.85 22.69 -2.68
CA VAL A 65 3.06 22.80 -1.22
C VAL A 65 4.01 21.72 -0.74
N LEU A 66 3.84 20.49 -1.19
CA LEU A 66 4.68 19.36 -0.82
C LEU A 66 6.09 19.47 -1.42
N HIS A 67 6.22 20.00 -2.63
CA HIS A 67 7.51 20.19 -3.29
C HIS A 67 8.41 21.15 -2.52
N THR A 68 7.82 22.14 -1.84
CA THR A 68 8.57 23.00 -0.92
C THR A 68 9.11 22.26 0.31
N VAL A 69 8.59 21.03 0.60
CA VAL A 69 8.90 20.23 1.80
C VAL A 69 9.03 18.73 1.49
N ARG A 70 9.60 18.27 0.46
CA ARG A 70 9.77 16.90 -0.10
C ARG A 70 9.05 15.70 0.58
N GLU A 71 8.28 14.85 -0.18
CA GLU A 71 7.37 13.82 0.38
C GLU A 71 7.02 12.55 -0.40
N LYS A 72 6.25 11.63 0.26
CA LYS A 72 5.77 10.30 -0.20
C LYS A 72 4.24 10.10 -0.12
N THR A 73 3.61 9.38 -1.06
CA THR A 73 2.14 9.14 -1.13
C THR A 73 1.73 7.69 -1.42
N GLY A 74 0.48 7.27 -1.10
CA GLY A 74 0.07 5.85 -1.11
C GLY A 74 -1.26 5.43 -1.81
N LEU A 75 -1.34 4.18 -2.35
CA LEU A 75 -2.45 3.51 -3.06
C LEU A 75 -2.92 2.19 -2.40
N GLN A 76 -4.06 1.57 -2.84
CA GLN A 76 -4.61 0.33 -2.24
C GLN A 76 -4.87 -0.87 -3.16
N THR A 77 -5.33 -0.75 -4.41
CA THR A 77 -5.51 -1.86 -5.38
C THR A 77 -5.74 -1.35 -6.80
N VAL A 78 -5.46 -2.18 -7.81
CA VAL A 78 -5.61 -1.86 -9.24
C VAL A 78 -6.84 -2.49 -9.88
N ASN A 79 -7.55 -3.42 -9.22
CA ASN A 79 -8.72 -4.06 -9.77
C ASN A 79 -9.94 -3.10 -9.83
N TYR A 80 -10.40 -2.78 -11.05
CA TYR A 80 -11.51 -1.86 -11.26
C TYR A 80 -12.84 -2.32 -10.64
N HIS A 81 -13.17 -3.61 -10.74
CA HIS A 81 -14.43 -4.16 -10.20
C HIS A 81 -14.40 -4.11 -8.68
N THR A 82 -13.31 -4.49 -8.08
CA THR A 82 -13.10 -4.44 -6.63
C THR A 82 -13.10 -3.01 -6.12
N LEU A 83 -12.43 -2.06 -6.79
CA LEU A 83 -12.44 -0.64 -6.43
C LEU A 83 -13.88 -0.07 -6.39
N LYS A 84 -14.72 -0.44 -7.35
CA LYS A 84 -16.13 -0.05 -7.38
C LYS A 84 -16.93 -0.69 -6.24
N GLN A 85 -16.72 -1.99 -5.99
CA GLN A 85 -17.44 -2.75 -4.96
C GLN A 85 -17.15 -2.25 -3.54
N ILE A 86 -15.89 -1.91 -3.25
CA ILE A 86 -15.48 -1.34 -1.95
C ILE A 86 -15.73 0.17 -1.84
N SER A 87 -16.41 0.76 -2.81
CA SER A 87 -16.76 2.19 -2.85
C SER A 87 -15.54 3.12 -2.71
N ARG A 88 -14.42 2.76 -3.34
CA ARG A 88 -13.15 3.49 -3.21
C ARG A 88 -13.20 4.90 -3.83
N GLY A 89 -14.09 5.13 -4.80
CA GLY A 89 -14.34 6.42 -5.43
C GLY A 89 -13.33 6.85 -6.47
N HIS A 90 -12.37 5.99 -6.84
CA HIS A 90 -11.45 6.19 -7.96
C HIS A 90 -11.25 4.90 -8.75
N SER A 91 -10.82 5.04 -10.00
CA SER A 91 -10.53 3.96 -10.93
C SER A 91 -9.02 3.71 -11.04
N LEU A 92 -8.65 2.63 -11.74
CA LEU A 92 -7.26 2.36 -12.10
C LEU A 92 -6.66 3.48 -12.98
N ALA A 93 -7.46 4.09 -13.86
CA ALA A 93 -6.98 5.18 -14.71
C ALA A 93 -6.57 6.40 -13.87
N GLU A 94 -7.39 6.79 -12.89
CA GLU A 94 -7.08 7.89 -11.97
C GLU A 94 -5.86 7.58 -11.10
N PHE A 95 -5.66 6.32 -10.74
CA PHE A 95 -4.45 5.89 -10.04
C PHE A 95 -3.19 6.05 -10.91
N ILE A 96 -3.23 5.56 -12.15
CA ILE A 96 -2.10 5.69 -13.09
C ILE A 96 -1.79 7.17 -13.33
N ASP A 97 -2.81 7.99 -13.57
CA ASP A 97 -2.67 9.44 -13.76
C ASP A 97 -2.00 10.09 -12.55
N ALA A 98 -2.48 9.81 -11.34
CA ALA A 98 -1.91 10.33 -10.10
C ALA A 98 -0.44 9.96 -9.91
N VAL A 99 -0.06 8.69 -10.16
CA VAL A 99 1.32 8.22 -10.06
C VAL A 99 2.23 8.96 -11.04
N LEU A 100 1.80 9.07 -12.30
CA LEU A 100 2.55 9.78 -13.34
C LEU A 100 2.65 11.29 -13.05
N HIS A 101 1.61 11.86 -12.46
CA HIS A 101 1.55 13.25 -12.07
C HIS A 101 2.54 13.56 -10.92
N ILE A 102 2.47 12.78 -9.83
CA ILE A 102 3.36 12.90 -8.67
C ILE A 102 4.84 12.69 -9.08
N ASN A 103 5.10 11.78 -10.00
CA ASN A 103 6.46 11.51 -10.48
C ASN A 103 7.14 12.73 -11.12
N LYS A 104 6.37 13.69 -11.69
CA LYS A 104 6.92 14.94 -12.21
C LYS A 104 7.57 15.80 -11.14
N TYR A 105 7.17 15.65 -9.90
CA TYR A 105 7.70 16.34 -8.73
C TYR A 105 8.86 15.60 -8.05
N SER A 106 9.24 14.44 -8.58
CA SER A 106 10.32 13.59 -8.04
C SER A 106 10.09 13.15 -6.59
N PHE A 107 8.83 12.93 -6.20
CA PHE A 107 8.48 12.32 -4.92
C PHE A 107 8.62 10.80 -4.98
N ASP A 108 8.95 10.18 -3.85
CA ASP A 108 8.81 8.74 -3.69
C ASP A 108 7.34 8.38 -3.54
N ILE A 109 6.90 7.37 -4.26
CA ILE A 109 5.51 6.90 -4.26
C ILE A 109 5.44 5.57 -3.51
N CYS A 110 4.70 5.58 -2.39
CA CYS A 110 4.38 4.40 -1.61
C CYS A 110 2.96 3.96 -1.93
N THR A 111 2.80 2.77 -2.52
CA THR A 111 1.50 2.20 -2.83
C THR A 111 1.03 1.26 -1.73
N HIS A 112 -0.29 1.18 -1.52
CA HIS A 112 -0.92 0.25 -0.58
C HIS A 112 -1.83 -0.68 -1.36
N VAL A 113 -1.63 -1.99 -1.26
CA VAL A 113 -2.52 -2.98 -1.88
C VAL A 113 -3.10 -3.93 -0.84
N ILE A 114 -4.30 -4.43 -1.11
CA ILE A 114 -4.95 -5.48 -0.33
C ILE A 114 -5.16 -6.66 -1.27
N LEU A 115 -4.47 -7.79 -1.02
CA LEU A 115 -4.42 -8.92 -1.94
C LEU A 115 -5.55 -9.97 -1.74
N ASN A 116 -6.47 -9.73 -0.81
CA ASN A 116 -7.59 -10.64 -0.54
C ASN A 116 -8.92 -9.90 -0.38
N LEU A 117 -9.15 -8.89 -1.20
CA LEU A 117 -10.47 -8.28 -1.28
C LEU A 117 -11.49 -9.30 -1.80
N PRO A 118 -12.76 -9.23 -1.33
CA PRO A 118 -13.82 -10.09 -1.85
C PRO A 118 -13.98 -9.92 -3.36
N GLY A 119 -13.90 -11.02 -4.10
CA GLY A 119 -13.99 -11.03 -5.56
C GLY A 119 -12.66 -10.99 -6.30
N ASP A 120 -11.55 -10.67 -5.62
CA ASP A 120 -10.21 -10.80 -6.22
C ASP A 120 -9.74 -12.24 -6.23
N ASP A 121 -8.94 -12.57 -7.24
CA ASP A 121 -8.30 -13.86 -7.40
C ASP A 121 -6.77 -13.78 -7.51
N LEU A 122 -6.16 -14.85 -7.96
CA LEU A 122 -4.72 -14.95 -8.12
C LEU A 122 -4.21 -14.08 -9.26
N ASP A 123 -4.95 -14.01 -10.36
CA ASP A 123 -4.57 -13.22 -11.54
C ASP A 123 -4.62 -11.72 -11.23
N ASP A 124 -5.57 -11.26 -10.40
CA ASP A 124 -5.62 -9.89 -9.90
C ASP A 124 -4.36 -9.51 -9.11
N SER A 125 -3.84 -10.43 -8.31
CA SER A 125 -2.59 -10.21 -7.55
C SER A 125 -1.39 -10.09 -8.49
N ILE A 126 -1.30 -10.93 -9.52
CA ILE A 126 -0.25 -10.90 -10.54
C ILE A 126 -0.33 -9.61 -11.37
N GLU A 127 -1.52 -9.24 -11.86
CA GLU A 127 -1.70 -8.01 -12.65
C GLU A 127 -1.42 -6.75 -11.81
N THR A 128 -1.78 -6.76 -10.52
CA THR A 128 -1.41 -5.69 -9.60
C THR A 128 0.11 -5.52 -9.54
N ALA A 129 0.88 -6.60 -9.36
CA ALA A 129 2.34 -6.55 -9.33
C ALA A 129 2.93 -6.03 -10.66
N LYS A 130 2.37 -6.46 -11.80
CA LYS A 130 2.82 -6.02 -13.13
C LYS A 130 2.57 -4.54 -13.37
N ILE A 131 1.39 -4.03 -12.98
CA ILE A 131 1.05 -2.62 -13.12
C ILE A 131 1.96 -1.75 -12.24
N LEU A 132 2.16 -2.12 -10.97
CA LEU A 132 3.07 -1.41 -10.08
C LEU A 132 4.50 -1.41 -10.61
N SER A 133 4.94 -2.53 -11.17
CA SER A 133 6.29 -2.67 -11.76
C SER A 133 6.49 -1.81 -13.02
N ALA A 134 5.41 -1.51 -13.75
CA ALA A 134 5.46 -0.67 -14.94
C ALA A 134 5.43 0.84 -14.61
N LEU A 135 5.06 1.19 -13.38
CA LEU A 135 4.92 2.56 -12.90
C LEU A 135 6.14 3.00 -12.07
N PRO A 136 6.39 4.30 -11.94
CA PRO A 136 7.48 4.84 -11.11
C PRO A 136 7.12 4.78 -9.62
N VAL A 137 6.92 3.57 -9.09
CA VAL A 137 6.66 3.27 -7.68
C VAL A 137 7.96 2.84 -7.02
N GLN A 138 8.26 3.35 -5.83
CA GLN A 138 9.46 3.04 -5.08
C GLN A 138 9.20 2.16 -3.86
N ILE A 139 8.00 2.26 -3.27
CA ILE A 139 7.68 1.58 -2.02
C ILE A 139 6.30 0.94 -2.13
N GLU A 140 6.15 -0.26 -1.55
CA GLU A 140 4.89 -1.00 -1.50
C GLU A 140 4.56 -1.44 -0.08
N LYS A 141 3.26 -1.31 0.28
CA LYS A 141 2.68 -1.84 1.52
C LYS A 141 1.58 -2.83 1.18
N ALA A 142 1.89 -4.12 1.19
CA ALA A 142 0.87 -5.14 1.08
C ALA A 142 0.08 -5.29 2.40
N HIS A 143 -1.21 -5.48 2.27
CA HIS A 143 -2.13 -5.67 3.37
C HIS A 143 -2.96 -6.93 3.15
N SER A 144 -3.13 -7.73 4.21
CA SER A 144 -4.25 -8.62 4.35
C SER A 144 -5.50 -7.82 4.70
N LEU A 145 -6.66 -8.14 4.12
CA LEU A 145 -7.90 -7.51 4.53
C LEU A 145 -8.17 -7.81 6.01
N TYR A 146 -8.55 -6.80 6.76
CA TYR A 146 -9.19 -6.95 8.07
C TYR A 146 -10.62 -6.43 8.02
N ILE A 147 -11.48 -6.95 8.87
CA ILE A 147 -12.88 -6.51 8.95
C ILE A 147 -13.08 -5.86 10.31
N ALA A 148 -13.21 -4.53 10.30
CA ALA A 148 -13.47 -3.75 11.51
C ALA A 148 -14.93 -3.90 11.94
N LYS A 149 -15.16 -3.93 13.26
CA LYS A 149 -16.50 -3.94 13.86
C LYS A 149 -17.30 -2.72 13.44
N ASN A 150 -18.63 -2.87 13.42
CA ASN A 150 -19.57 -1.78 13.11
C ASN A 150 -19.38 -1.14 11.73
N THR A 151 -18.99 -1.94 10.72
CA THR A 151 -18.87 -1.51 9.33
C THR A 151 -19.82 -2.30 8.44
N LYS A 152 -20.17 -1.73 7.27
CA LYS A 152 -20.96 -2.47 6.25
C LYS A 152 -20.27 -3.75 5.80
N LEU A 153 -18.94 -3.77 5.80
CA LEU A 153 -18.15 -4.96 5.47
C LEU A 153 -18.31 -6.04 6.55
N CYS A 154 -18.40 -5.65 7.82
CA CYS A 154 -18.70 -6.55 8.94
C CYS A 154 -20.09 -7.19 8.77
N GLU A 155 -21.11 -6.39 8.50
CA GLU A 155 -22.47 -6.88 8.24
C GLU A 155 -22.50 -7.88 7.05
N ALA A 156 -21.83 -7.55 5.95
CA ALA A 156 -21.74 -8.43 4.78
C ALA A 156 -20.98 -9.74 5.04
N TYR A 157 -19.99 -9.71 5.91
CA TYR A 157 -19.25 -10.90 6.32
C TYR A 157 -20.06 -11.78 7.27
N GLU A 158 -20.72 -11.21 8.29
CA GLU A 158 -21.52 -11.93 9.28
C GLU A 158 -22.76 -12.58 8.67
N ASN A 159 -23.39 -11.94 7.68
CA ASN A 159 -24.55 -12.48 6.96
C ASN A 159 -24.18 -13.42 5.78
N GLY A 160 -22.89 -13.66 5.55
CA GLY A 160 -22.40 -14.56 4.52
C GLY A 160 -22.48 -14.03 3.08
N THR A 161 -22.75 -12.72 2.88
CA THR A 161 -22.79 -12.10 1.54
C THR A 161 -21.39 -12.04 0.91
N ILE A 162 -20.36 -11.96 1.73
CA ILE A 162 -18.96 -12.04 1.31
C ILE A 162 -18.24 -13.17 2.04
N SER A 163 -17.27 -13.76 1.34
CA SER A 163 -16.31 -14.71 1.93
C SER A 163 -14.89 -14.24 1.67
N LEU A 164 -13.99 -14.58 2.57
CA LEU A 164 -12.57 -14.31 2.41
C LEU A 164 -11.83 -15.59 2.01
N CYS A 165 -10.78 -15.46 1.25
CA CYS A 165 -9.92 -16.58 0.89
C CYS A 165 -9.26 -17.19 2.15
N LYS A 166 -8.84 -18.44 2.05
CA LYS A 166 -8.11 -19.13 3.12
C LYS A 166 -6.71 -18.54 3.28
N LYS A 167 -6.09 -18.77 4.43
CA LYS A 167 -4.73 -18.31 4.74
C LYS A 167 -3.70 -18.77 3.70
N GLU A 168 -3.76 -20.05 3.35
CA GLU A 168 -2.84 -20.66 2.39
C GLU A 168 -2.97 -20.03 0.98
N GLU A 169 -4.20 -19.69 0.60
CA GLU A 169 -4.47 -19.00 -0.66
C GLU A 169 -3.91 -17.57 -0.64
N TYR A 170 -4.11 -16.83 0.45
CA TYR A 170 -3.52 -15.50 0.61
C TYR A 170 -1.99 -15.54 0.55
N LEU A 171 -1.35 -16.47 1.26
CA LEU A 171 0.11 -16.61 1.23
C LEU A 171 0.59 -16.92 -0.20
N ASN A 172 -0.14 -17.75 -0.95
CA ASN A 172 0.18 -18.03 -2.34
C ASN A 172 0.02 -16.81 -3.25
N ARG A 173 -1.04 -16.01 -3.07
CA ARG A 173 -1.24 -14.74 -3.78
C ARG A 173 -0.11 -13.75 -3.49
N LEU A 174 0.28 -13.63 -2.22
CA LEU A 174 1.36 -12.74 -1.80
C LEU A 174 2.72 -13.18 -2.37
N ILE A 175 3.02 -14.48 -2.39
CA ILE A 175 4.24 -15.02 -3.01
C ILE A 175 4.28 -14.67 -4.50
N LEU A 176 3.21 -14.94 -5.24
CA LEU A 176 3.15 -14.62 -6.66
C LEU A 176 3.18 -13.11 -6.92
N PHE A 177 2.49 -12.31 -6.11
CA PHE A 177 2.63 -10.86 -6.16
C PHE A 177 4.09 -10.44 -6.05
N LEU A 178 4.83 -10.95 -5.07
CA LEU A 178 6.25 -10.66 -4.90
C LEU A 178 7.11 -11.16 -6.06
N GLU A 179 6.86 -12.38 -6.57
CA GLU A 179 7.60 -12.93 -7.72
C GLU A 179 7.46 -12.06 -8.98
N TYR A 180 6.27 -11.51 -9.23
CA TYR A 180 6.03 -10.63 -10.38
C TYR A 180 6.38 -9.16 -10.11
N LEU A 181 6.56 -8.75 -8.87
CA LEU A 181 6.90 -7.38 -8.53
C LEU A 181 8.36 -7.06 -8.88
N ARG A 182 8.61 -5.89 -9.43
CA ARG A 182 9.96 -5.39 -9.74
C ARG A 182 10.86 -5.44 -8.49
N PRO A 183 12.09 -5.97 -8.58
CA PRO A 183 12.92 -6.26 -7.41
C PRO A 183 13.46 -5.03 -6.66
N ASP A 184 13.43 -3.85 -7.27
CA ASP A 184 13.88 -2.59 -6.67
C ASP A 184 12.78 -1.83 -5.91
N ILE A 185 11.53 -2.32 -5.92
CA ILE A 185 10.46 -1.76 -5.09
C ILE A 185 10.65 -2.24 -3.65
N ALA A 186 10.82 -1.29 -2.72
CA ALA A 186 10.99 -1.62 -1.31
C ALA A 186 9.66 -2.08 -0.68
N ILE A 187 9.67 -3.20 0.02
CA ILE A 187 8.49 -3.70 0.73
C ILE A 187 8.50 -3.22 2.17
N GLU A 188 7.58 -2.33 2.53
CA GLU A 188 7.48 -1.80 3.89
C GLU A 188 6.58 -2.66 4.80
N ARG A 189 5.60 -3.36 4.21
CA ARG A 189 4.64 -4.19 4.95
C ARG A 189 4.12 -5.34 4.09
N LEU A 190 3.81 -6.47 4.77
CA LEU A 190 3.25 -7.68 4.13
C LEU A 190 1.86 -8.07 4.69
N PHE A 191 1.50 -7.61 5.89
CA PHE A 191 0.27 -7.97 6.59
C PHE A 191 -0.31 -6.79 7.35
N SER A 192 -1.63 -6.74 7.46
CA SER A 192 -2.33 -5.73 8.26
C SER A 192 -2.11 -5.90 9.77
N ARG A 193 -2.33 -4.80 10.49
CA ARG A 193 -2.31 -4.76 11.96
C ARG A 193 -3.49 -3.93 12.44
N ILE A 194 -4.36 -4.53 13.22
CA ILE A 194 -5.47 -3.88 13.90
C ILE A 194 -5.58 -4.49 15.31
N PRO A 195 -5.96 -3.73 16.34
CA PRO A 195 -6.26 -4.29 17.65
C PRO A 195 -7.42 -5.30 17.56
N GLU A 196 -7.29 -6.47 18.18
CA GLU A 196 -8.28 -7.55 18.16
C GLU A 196 -9.68 -7.07 18.60
N LYS A 197 -9.72 -6.18 19.60
CA LYS A 197 -10.98 -5.60 20.10
C LYS A 197 -11.76 -4.82 19.03
N ASP A 198 -11.12 -4.34 17.99
CA ASP A 198 -11.67 -3.45 16.97
C ASP A 198 -12.02 -4.18 15.66
N ALA A 199 -11.70 -5.48 15.54
CA ALA A 199 -11.96 -6.29 14.36
C ALA A 199 -12.79 -7.54 14.67
N VAL A 200 -13.51 -8.05 13.66
CA VAL A 200 -14.15 -9.38 13.65
C VAL A 200 -13.35 -10.39 12.85
N PHE A 201 -12.47 -9.92 11.97
CA PHE A 201 -11.51 -10.73 11.24
C PHE A 201 -10.21 -9.97 11.04
N CYS A 202 -9.09 -10.60 11.31
CA CYS A 202 -7.76 -10.13 10.94
C CYS A 202 -6.78 -11.32 10.89
N ASN A 203 -6.08 -11.47 9.76
CA ASN A 203 -4.95 -12.41 9.63
C ASN A 203 -5.26 -13.86 10.03
N TRP A 204 -6.49 -14.34 9.83
CA TRP A 204 -6.91 -15.73 10.19
C TRP A 204 -6.54 -16.09 11.62
N ASP A 205 -6.78 -15.18 12.57
CA ASP A 205 -6.45 -15.29 13.99
C ASP A 205 -4.97 -15.61 14.26
N THR A 206 -4.11 -15.28 13.32
CA THR A 206 -2.66 -15.49 13.39
C THR A 206 -1.93 -14.15 13.50
N SER A 207 -0.95 -14.06 14.38
CA SER A 207 -0.15 -12.85 14.50
C SER A 207 0.66 -12.58 13.21
N TRP A 208 0.80 -11.32 12.83
CA TRP A 208 1.47 -10.91 11.59
C TRP A 208 2.92 -11.42 11.49
N TRP A 209 3.64 -11.57 12.62
CA TRP A 209 5.02 -12.09 12.61
C TRP A 209 5.06 -13.60 12.33
N LYS A 210 4.09 -14.39 12.84
CA LYS A 210 3.97 -15.81 12.50
C LYS A 210 3.65 -16.00 11.02
N LEU A 211 2.73 -15.19 10.47
CA LEU A 211 2.42 -15.21 9.04
C LEU A 211 3.63 -14.84 8.19
N ARG A 212 4.42 -13.87 8.62
CA ARG A 212 5.66 -13.49 7.94
C ARG A 212 6.67 -14.64 7.95
N ASP A 213 6.86 -15.27 9.11
CA ASP A 213 7.81 -16.37 9.25
C ASP A 213 7.37 -17.56 8.38
N GLU A 214 6.08 -17.93 8.41
CA GLU A 214 5.47 -18.95 7.53
C GLU A 214 5.64 -18.61 6.03
N LEU A 215 5.41 -17.35 5.65
CA LEU A 215 5.64 -16.88 4.29
C LEU A 215 7.09 -17.11 3.85
N PHE A 216 8.05 -16.74 4.69
CA PHE A 216 9.46 -16.89 4.35
C PHE A 216 9.91 -18.35 4.29
N GLU A 217 9.37 -19.22 5.13
CA GLU A 217 9.57 -20.68 5.05
C GLU A 217 9.08 -21.23 3.69
N ILE A 218 7.84 -20.90 3.31
CA ILE A 218 7.27 -21.33 2.01
C ILE A 218 8.09 -20.77 0.83
N MET A 219 8.51 -19.50 0.90
CA MET A 219 9.34 -18.89 -0.14
C MET A 219 10.69 -19.61 -0.26
N ALA A 220 11.33 -19.94 0.86
CA ALA A 220 12.60 -20.67 0.87
C ALA A 220 12.44 -22.08 0.27
N GLU A 221 11.40 -22.84 0.64
CA GLU A 221 11.11 -24.15 0.08
C GLU A 221 10.87 -24.11 -1.43
N ARG A 222 10.17 -23.07 -1.93
CA ARG A 222 9.89 -22.86 -3.36
C ARG A 222 11.03 -22.20 -4.12
N GLN A 223 12.13 -21.85 -3.44
CA GLN A 223 13.21 -21.02 -4.01
C GLN A 223 12.62 -19.75 -4.66
N SER A 224 11.66 -19.14 -3.98
CA SER A 224 10.95 -17.93 -4.42
C SER A 224 11.62 -16.69 -3.85
N TYR A 225 11.60 -15.60 -4.62
CA TYR A 225 12.12 -14.29 -4.23
C TYR A 225 11.41 -13.19 -5.03
N GLN A 226 11.46 -11.97 -4.53
CA GLN A 226 10.90 -10.82 -5.23
C GLN A 226 11.58 -10.64 -6.60
N GLY A 227 10.76 -10.52 -7.63
CA GLY A 227 11.24 -10.33 -9.02
C GLY A 227 11.62 -11.62 -9.75
N LYS A 228 11.43 -12.81 -9.17
CA LYS A 228 11.72 -14.09 -9.84
C LYS A 228 11.06 -14.22 -11.21
N ALA A 229 9.83 -13.72 -11.36
CA ALA A 229 9.05 -13.72 -12.59
C ALA A 229 9.05 -12.35 -13.31
N PHE A 230 9.89 -11.41 -12.88
CA PHE A 230 9.98 -10.08 -13.48
C PHE A 230 10.78 -10.08 -14.78
N HIS A 231 10.16 -10.56 -15.87
CA HIS A 231 10.77 -10.59 -17.21
C HIS A 231 9.80 -10.21 -18.34
N TYR A 232 8.62 -9.70 -18.00
CA TYR A 232 7.51 -9.42 -18.91
C TYR A 232 7.52 -7.99 -19.49
N LEU A 233 8.36 -7.08 -18.99
CA LEU A 233 8.55 -5.72 -19.52
C LEU A 233 9.72 -5.65 -20.51
N ASN A 234 9.94 -4.47 -21.09
CA ASN A 234 11.07 -4.16 -21.98
C ASN A 234 11.17 -5.08 -23.21
N GLY A 235 10.03 -5.32 -23.86
CA GLY A 235 9.98 -6.08 -25.10
C GLY A 235 10.28 -7.57 -24.93
N SER A 236 9.84 -8.17 -23.82
CA SER A 236 10.06 -9.59 -23.51
C SER A 236 9.64 -10.53 -24.63
N ALA A 237 8.57 -10.22 -25.39
CA ALA A 237 8.14 -11.02 -26.53
C ALA A 237 9.21 -11.11 -27.65
N LEU A 238 10.01 -10.07 -27.84
CA LEU A 238 11.09 -10.06 -28.84
C LEU A 238 12.29 -10.94 -28.41
N ARG A 239 12.44 -11.21 -27.14
CA ARG A 239 13.51 -12.11 -26.64
C ARG A 239 13.23 -13.57 -26.97
N MET A 240 11.95 -13.95 -27.00
CA MET A 240 11.54 -15.32 -27.39
C MET A 240 11.70 -15.58 -28.89
N LEU A 241 11.73 -14.53 -29.73
CA LEU A 241 11.92 -14.67 -31.18
C LEU A 241 13.40 -14.86 -31.60
N LYS A 242 14.35 -14.70 -30.67
CA LYS A 242 15.79 -14.85 -30.92
C LYS A 242 16.36 -16.19 -30.46
N GLN A 243 15.50 -17.10 -30.00
CA GLN A 243 15.83 -18.52 -29.74
C GLN A 243 15.30 -19.41 -30.85
#